data_5e1186b8ca886880207a7a85949925e9
#
_entry.id   5e1186b8ca886880207a7a85949925e9
#
_cell.length_a   1.000
_cell.length_b   1.000
_cell.length_c   1.000
_cell.angle_alpha   90.00
_cell.angle_beta   90.00
_cell.angle_gamma   90.00
#
_symmetry.space_group_name_H-M   'P 1'
#
loop_
_entity.id
_entity.type
_entity.pdbx_description
1 polymer ?
#
loop_
_entity_poly.entity_id
_entity_poly.type
_entity_poly.pdbx_seq_one_letter_code
_entity_poly.pdbx_strand_id
1 'polypeptide(L)'
;MSGQTFTTTRRVRFADCDAAGIVFFPRYFEMLNGVVEDWFAGPLGASFRELHMERGVSVPTAAVEARFIAPSRLEDDLTFSLAVTKLGGASCGLRHVIESAGQRRFEATQTIVYVGRSLKPEPWPEPLRARIRPFLEIQP
;
A
#
# COMPACT_ATOMS: atom_id res chain seq x y z
N MET A 1 -17.09 -2.13 13.99
CA MET A 1 -16.70 -0.92 13.27
C MET A 1 -15.39 -1.09 12.56
N SER A 2 -15.33 -0.60 11.37
CA SER A 2 -14.12 -0.58 10.58
C SER A 2 -13.49 0.82 10.61
N GLY A 3 -12.64 1.14 9.65
CA GLY A 3 -11.99 2.43 9.60
C GLY A 3 -10.61 2.45 10.22
N GLN A 4 -10.00 1.29 10.46
CA GLN A 4 -8.60 1.21 10.90
C GLN A 4 -7.69 1.68 9.78
N THR A 5 -6.54 2.23 10.16
CA THR A 5 -5.51 2.66 9.22
C THR A 5 -4.21 1.95 9.58
N PHE A 6 -3.54 1.38 8.60
CA PHE A 6 -2.21 0.81 8.79
C PHE A 6 -1.19 1.92 8.63
N THR A 7 -0.35 2.12 9.63
CA THR A 7 0.63 3.19 9.64
C THR A 7 2.03 2.62 9.83
N THR A 8 2.98 3.12 9.06
CA THR A 8 4.39 2.75 9.19
C THR A 8 5.26 3.95 8.83
N THR A 9 6.51 3.95 9.26
CA THR A 9 7.43 5.06 9.06
C THR A 9 8.67 4.58 8.31
N ARG A 10 9.16 5.39 7.37
CA ARG A 10 10.40 5.13 6.66
C ARG A 10 11.19 6.43 6.57
N ARG A 11 12.50 6.34 6.73
CA ARG A 11 13.38 7.48 6.52
C ARG A 11 13.77 7.54 5.05
N VAL A 12 13.76 8.75 4.49
CA VAL A 12 14.28 8.97 3.13
C VAL A 12 15.78 8.74 3.14
N ARG A 13 16.23 7.78 2.34
CA ARG A 13 17.64 7.40 2.25
C ARG A 13 18.24 8.03 1.00
N PHE A 14 19.57 8.06 0.96
CA PHE A 14 20.29 8.60 -0.18
C PHE A 14 19.89 7.90 -1.49
N ALA A 15 19.70 6.59 -1.44
CA ALA A 15 19.29 5.82 -2.63
C ALA A 15 17.90 6.21 -3.17
N ASP A 16 17.08 6.88 -2.36
CA ASP A 16 15.76 7.32 -2.78
C ASP A 16 15.76 8.66 -3.50
N CYS A 17 16.89 9.38 -3.45
CA CYS A 17 16.97 10.77 -3.89
C CYS A 17 17.58 10.94 -5.27
N ASP A 18 17.21 12.02 -5.93
CA ASP A 18 17.87 12.48 -7.15
C ASP A 18 18.95 13.53 -6.80
N ALA A 19 19.56 14.13 -7.83
CA ALA A 19 20.63 15.10 -7.64
C ALA A 19 20.18 16.37 -6.89
N ALA A 20 18.88 16.63 -6.82
CA ALA A 20 18.35 17.78 -6.08
C ALA A 20 18.17 17.49 -4.59
N GLY A 21 18.45 16.27 -4.15
CA GLY A 21 18.30 15.87 -2.74
C GLY A 21 16.88 15.63 -2.31
N ILE A 22 15.96 15.43 -3.26
CA ILE A 22 14.57 15.09 -2.97
C ILE A 22 14.27 13.70 -3.53
N VAL A 23 13.21 13.10 -3.02
CA VAL A 23 12.80 11.76 -3.46
C VAL A 23 12.53 11.77 -4.97
N PHE A 24 13.20 10.87 -5.69
CA PHE A 24 12.98 10.65 -7.12
C PHE A 24 11.59 10.00 -7.26
N PHE A 25 10.71 10.61 -8.07
CA PHE A 25 9.28 10.27 -8.03
C PHE A 25 8.94 8.78 -8.16
N PRO A 26 9.64 7.95 -8.97
CA PRO A 26 9.32 6.52 -9.04
C PRO A 26 9.56 5.78 -7.73
N ARG A 27 10.43 6.30 -6.87
CA ARG A 27 10.72 5.67 -5.57
C ARG A 27 9.50 5.64 -4.67
N TYR A 28 8.59 6.61 -4.79
CA TYR A 28 7.35 6.58 -4.02
C TYR A 28 6.56 5.31 -4.30
N PHE A 29 6.52 4.86 -5.54
CA PHE A 29 5.76 3.65 -5.90
C PHE A 29 6.42 2.40 -5.33
N GLU A 30 7.74 2.34 -5.28
CA GLU A 30 8.44 1.25 -4.61
C GLU A 30 8.14 1.26 -3.11
N MET A 31 8.11 2.44 -2.50
CA MET A 31 7.77 2.57 -1.09
C MET A 31 6.35 2.11 -0.81
N LEU A 32 5.39 2.50 -1.65
CA LEU A 32 4.00 2.05 -1.50
C LEU A 32 3.90 0.53 -1.60
N ASN A 33 4.64 -0.06 -2.53
CA ASN A 33 4.67 -1.51 -2.67
C ASN A 33 5.19 -2.18 -1.40
N GLY A 34 6.23 -1.61 -0.80
CA GLY A 34 6.76 -2.09 0.47
C GLY A 34 5.75 -1.97 1.62
N VAL A 35 4.99 -0.88 1.64
CA VAL A 35 3.94 -0.69 2.66
C VAL A 35 2.84 -1.74 2.51
N VAL A 36 2.43 -2.05 1.27
CA VAL A 36 1.45 -3.10 1.02
C VAL A 36 2.00 -4.45 1.47
N GLU A 37 3.26 -4.73 1.18
CA GLU A 37 3.91 -5.96 1.62
C GLU A 37 3.90 -6.08 3.15
N ASP A 38 4.24 -4.99 3.85
CA ASP A 38 4.24 -4.97 5.31
C ASP A 38 2.82 -5.16 5.88
N TRP A 39 1.82 -4.57 5.23
CA TRP A 39 0.43 -4.71 5.63
C TRP A 39 -0.03 -6.17 5.52
N PHE A 40 0.33 -6.84 4.44
CA PHE A 40 0.00 -8.25 4.27
C PHE A 40 0.73 -9.11 5.31
N ALA A 41 2.02 -8.87 5.54
CA ALA A 41 2.81 -9.66 6.47
C ALA A 41 2.37 -9.48 7.92
N GLY A 42 1.96 -8.27 8.29
CA GLY A 42 1.54 -7.93 9.65
C GLY A 42 0.05 -8.16 9.87
N PRO A 43 -0.78 -7.10 9.70
CA PRO A 43 -2.21 -7.19 10.01
C PRO A 43 -2.95 -8.30 9.27
N LEU A 44 -2.61 -8.56 8.02
CA LEU A 44 -3.34 -9.55 7.22
C LEU A 44 -2.86 -10.98 7.45
N GLY A 45 -1.68 -11.15 8.09
CA GLY A 45 -1.17 -12.47 8.45
C GLY A 45 -0.86 -13.37 7.25
N ALA A 46 -0.53 -12.80 6.10
CA ALA A 46 -0.25 -13.53 4.88
C ALA A 46 0.90 -12.84 4.14
N SER A 47 2.15 -13.20 4.48
CA SER A 47 3.31 -12.58 3.87
C SER A 47 3.38 -12.84 2.36
N PHE A 48 4.09 -11.99 1.64
CA PHE A 48 4.28 -12.18 0.20
C PHE A 48 5.02 -13.48 -0.11
N ARG A 49 5.91 -13.91 0.79
CA ARG A 49 6.55 -15.21 0.62
C ARG A 49 5.51 -16.34 0.65
N GLU A 50 4.59 -16.30 1.64
CA GLU A 50 3.54 -17.29 1.74
C GLU A 50 2.63 -17.26 0.51
N LEU A 51 2.18 -16.07 0.10
CA LEU A 51 1.29 -15.93 -1.05
C LEU A 51 1.96 -16.37 -2.35
N HIS A 52 3.11 -15.76 -2.66
CA HIS A 52 3.75 -15.94 -3.96
C HIS A 52 4.53 -17.23 -4.09
N MET A 53 5.26 -17.62 -3.04
CA MET A 53 6.16 -18.77 -3.12
C MET A 53 5.48 -20.08 -2.70
N GLU A 54 4.60 -20.02 -1.70
CA GLU A 54 3.97 -21.23 -1.16
C GLU A 54 2.61 -21.50 -1.78
N ARG A 55 1.78 -20.48 -1.95
CA ARG A 55 0.43 -20.64 -2.51
C ARG A 55 0.37 -20.40 -4.01
N GLY A 56 1.35 -19.71 -4.58
CA GLY A 56 1.37 -19.42 -6.02
C GLY A 56 0.30 -18.41 -6.45
N VAL A 57 -0.09 -17.51 -5.55
CA VAL A 57 -1.04 -16.45 -5.83
C VAL A 57 -0.33 -15.09 -5.77
N SER A 58 -0.98 -14.04 -6.24
CA SER A 58 -0.38 -12.71 -6.24
C SER A 58 -1.44 -11.63 -6.08
N VAL A 59 -0.97 -10.41 -5.81
CA VAL A 59 -1.86 -9.25 -5.65
C VAL A 59 -1.34 -8.07 -6.48
N PRO A 60 -1.30 -8.23 -7.82
CA PRO A 60 -0.78 -7.18 -8.68
C PRO A 60 -1.62 -5.91 -8.64
N THR A 61 -0.98 -4.81 -9.02
CA THR A 61 -1.63 -3.52 -9.13
C THR A 61 -2.30 -3.42 -10.49
N ALA A 62 -3.61 -3.14 -10.50
CA ALA A 62 -4.37 -2.94 -11.72
C ALA A 62 -4.44 -1.47 -12.11
N ALA A 63 -4.41 -0.56 -11.13
CA ALA A 63 -4.50 0.88 -11.39
C ALA A 63 -3.87 1.64 -10.24
N VAL A 64 -3.29 2.80 -10.55
CA VAL A 64 -2.75 3.71 -9.54
C VAL A 64 -2.90 5.15 -10.04
N GLU A 65 -3.36 6.04 -9.16
CA GLU A 65 -3.35 7.47 -9.39
C GLU A 65 -2.62 8.12 -8.22
N ALA A 66 -1.77 9.08 -8.53
CA ALA A 66 -0.93 9.70 -7.51
C ALA A 66 -0.90 11.21 -7.67
N ARG A 67 -0.75 11.91 -6.55
CA ARG A 67 -0.55 13.35 -6.50
C ARG A 67 0.69 13.65 -5.68
N PHE A 68 1.61 14.41 -6.27
CA PHE A 68 2.84 14.86 -5.64
C PHE A 68 2.59 16.26 -5.08
N ILE A 69 2.47 16.36 -3.76
CA ILE A 69 1.99 17.58 -3.11
C ILE A 69 3.15 18.48 -2.69
N ALA A 70 4.18 17.90 -2.07
CA ALA A 70 5.37 18.63 -1.64
C ALA A 70 6.57 17.70 -1.65
N PRO A 71 7.78 18.23 -1.93
CA PRO A 71 8.97 17.37 -1.99
C PRO A 71 9.34 16.82 -0.62
N SER A 72 9.87 15.60 -0.61
CA SER A 72 10.47 14.99 0.57
C SER A 72 11.97 14.98 0.38
N ARG A 73 12.71 15.33 1.43
CA ARG A 73 14.17 15.54 1.35
C ARG A 73 14.90 14.40 2.02
N LEU A 74 16.18 14.30 1.72
CA LEU A 74 17.07 13.34 2.35
C LEU A 74 16.93 13.41 3.87
N GLU A 75 16.77 12.26 4.49
CA GLU A 75 16.64 12.06 5.94
C GLU A 75 15.32 12.53 6.56
N ASP A 76 14.36 12.97 5.77
CA ASP A 76 13.00 13.16 6.26
C ASP A 76 12.44 11.81 6.72
N ASP A 77 11.70 11.83 7.83
CA ASP A 77 10.97 10.65 8.30
C ASP A 77 9.54 10.73 7.75
N LEU A 78 9.21 9.78 6.89
CA LEU A 78 7.91 9.75 6.23
C LEU A 78 6.98 8.80 6.97
N THR A 79 5.78 9.28 7.30
CA THR A 79 4.72 8.46 7.86
C THR A 79 3.78 8.06 6.74
N PHE A 80 3.62 6.76 6.55
CA PHE A 80 2.74 6.17 5.53
C PHE A 80 1.48 5.69 6.21
N SER A 81 0.33 6.07 5.65
CA SER A 81 -0.97 5.60 6.12
C SER A 81 -1.67 4.88 4.97
N LEU A 82 -2.20 3.71 5.26
CA LEU A 82 -2.92 2.89 4.28
C LEU A 82 -4.31 2.58 4.82
N ALA A 83 -5.33 2.84 4.00
CA ALA A 83 -6.71 2.47 4.30
C ALA A 83 -7.33 1.83 3.06
N VAL A 84 -8.40 1.09 3.23
CA VAL A 84 -9.13 0.44 2.14
C VAL A 84 -10.31 1.32 1.76
N THR A 85 -10.40 1.70 0.49
CA THR A 85 -11.50 2.53 0.00
C THR A 85 -12.69 1.69 -0.46
N LYS A 86 -12.40 0.49 -0.98
CA LYS A 86 -13.43 -0.41 -1.50
C LYS A 86 -12.91 -1.84 -1.47
N LEU A 87 -13.73 -2.76 -1.00
CA LEU A 87 -13.40 -4.17 -0.99
C LEU A 87 -14.35 -4.88 -1.95
N GLY A 88 -13.86 -5.24 -3.13
CA GLY A 88 -14.62 -5.95 -4.16
C GLY A 88 -14.50 -7.46 -4.00
N GLY A 89 -15.04 -8.20 -4.96
CA GLY A 89 -14.95 -9.67 -4.97
C GLY A 89 -13.51 -10.15 -5.05
N ALA A 90 -12.77 -9.64 -6.05
CA ALA A 90 -11.37 -9.98 -6.28
C ALA A 90 -10.46 -8.74 -6.19
N SER A 91 -11.01 -7.55 -6.03
CA SER A 91 -10.25 -6.31 -6.03
C SER A 91 -10.29 -5.64 -4.68
N CYS A 92 -9.33 -4.74 -4.45
CA CYS A 92 -9.27 -3.95 -3.23
C CYS A 92 -8.69 -2.58 -3.60
N GLY A 93 -9.44 -1.52 -3.31
CA GLY A 93 -8.97 -0.16 -3.47
C GLY A 93 -8.25 0.29 -2.22
N LEU A 94 -7.08 0.89 -2.37
CA LEU A 94 -6.24 1.37 -1.28
C LEU A 94 -6.05 2.87 -1.40
N ARG A 95 -6.10 3.55 -0.26
CA ARG A 95 -5.72 4.96 -0.16
C ARG A 95 -4.41 5.06 0.60
N HIS A 96 -3.42 5.70 -0.02
CA HIS A 96 -2.12 5.94 0.59
C HIS A 96 -1.96 7.43 0.85
N VAL A 97 -1.45 7.78 2.02
CA VAL A 97 -1.08 9.14 2.36
C VAL A 97 0.31 9.12 2.96
N ILE A 98 1.18 10.01 2.51
CA ILE A 98 2.53 10.17 3.05
C ILE A 98 2.63 11.56 3.64
N GLU A 99 3.03 11.64 4.92
CA GLU A 99 3.20 12.89 5.63
C GLU A 99 4.56 12.93 6.33
N SER A 100 5.08 14.14 6.52
CA SER A 100 6.30 14.36 7.29
C SER A 100 6.26 15.75 7.90
N ALA A 101 6.64 15.85 9.17
CA ALA A 101 6.67 17.12 9.89
C ALA A 101 5.34 17.88 9.80
N GLY A 102 4.22 17.16 9.87
CA GLY A 102 2.88 17.76 9.80
C GLY A 102 2.44 18.20 8.43
N GLN A 103 3.21 17.87 7.38
CA GLN A 103 2.92 18.28 6.01
C GLN A 103 2.64 17.06 5.15
N ARG A 104 1.53 17.12 4.41
CA ARG A 104 1.22 16.07 3.43
C ARG A 104 2.17 16.21 2.24
N ARG A 105 2.81 15.11 1.87
CA ARG A 105 3.82 15.09 0.80
C ARG A 105 3.31 14.43 -0.47
N PHE A 106 2.46 13.42 -0.32
CA PHE A 106 2.06 12.57 -1.44
C PHE A 106 0.78 11.84 -1.05
N GLU A 107 -0.09 11.61 -2.01
CA GLU A 107 -1.25 10.75 -1.80
C GLU A 107 -1.51 9.97 -3.08
N ALA A 108 -2.07 8.78 -2.92
CA ALA A 108 -2.37 7.90 -4.05
C ALA A 108 -3.56 7.02 -3.75
N THR A 109 -4.26 6.62 -4.82
CA THR A 109 -5.21 5.52 -4.77
C THR A 109 -4.65 4.41 -5.64
N GLN A 110 -4.79 3.18 -5.17
CA GLN A 110 -4.24 2.00 -5.84
C GLN A 110 -5.29 0.91 -5.80
N THR A 111 -5.46 0.21 -6.91
CA THR A 111 -6.31 -0.99 -6.94
C THR A 111 -5.42 -2.20 -7.09
N ILE A 112 -5.51 -3.11 -6.14
CA ILE A 112 -4.85 -4.42 -6.23
C ILE A 112 -5.92 -5.48 -6.49
N VAL A 113 -5.50 -6.58 -7.12
CA VAL A 113 -6.41 -7.66 -7.50
C VAL A 113 -5.82 -8.98 -7.01
N TYR A 114 -6.64 -9.81 -6.39
CA TYR A 114 -6.22 -11.14 -5.98
C TYR A 114 -6.22 -12.05 -7.21
N VAL A 115 -5.06 -12.60 -7.54
CA VAL A 115 -4.88 -13.42 -8.74
C VAL A 115 -4.40 -14.80 -8.31
N GLY A 116 -5.15 -15.83 -8.71
CA GLY A 116 -4.83 -17.20 -8.38
C GLY A 116 -3.78 -17.82 -9.29
N ARG A 117 -3.55 -19.11 -9.12
CA ARG A 117 -2.58 -19.86 -9.93
C ARG A 117 -2.91 -19.86 -11.41
N SER A 118 -4.17 -19.66 -11.76
CA SER A 118 -4.62 -19.59 -13.15
C SER A 118 -4.18 -18.30 -13.85
N LEU A 119 -3.57 -17.37 -13.12
CA LEU A 119 -3.22 -16.01 -13.55
C LEU A 119 -4.46 -15.17 -13.88
N LYS A 120 -5.58 -15.52 -13.28
CA LYS A 120 -6.85 -14.78 -13.42
C LYS A 120 -7.34 -14.32 -12.06
N PRO A 121 -8.11 -13.22 -12.02
CA PRO A 121 -8.72 -12.77 -10.78
C PRO A 121 -9.58 -13.87 -10.15
N GLU A 122 -9.47 -14.01 -8.84
CA GLU A 122 -10.25 -14.96 -8.05
C GLU A 122 -10.77 -14.22 -6.81
N PRO A 123 -11.90 -14.66 -6.26
CA PRO A 123 -12.41 -14.04 -5.03
C PRO A 123 -11.39 -14.11 -3.90
N TRP A 124 -11.33 -13.03 -3.10
CA TRP A 124 -10.52 -13.04 -1.89
C TRP A 124 -10.93 -14.23 -1.03
N PRO A 125 -9.99 -15.08 -0.58
CA PRO A 125 -10.30 -16.14 0.39
C PRO A 125 -10.92 -15.51 1.64
N GLU A 126 -11.93 -16.16 2.20
CA GLU A 126 -12.67 -15.58 3.33
C GLU A 126 -11.79 -15.18 4.52
N PRO A 127 -10.78 -15.99 4.93
CA PRO A 127 -9.90 -15.57 6.02
C PRO A 127 -9.16 -14.27 5.74
N LEU A 128 -8.71 -14.08 4.49
CA LEU A 128 -7.99 -12.88 4.09
C LEU A 128 -8.96 -11.70 3.99
N ARG A 129 -10.12 -11.92 3.40
CA ARG A 129 -11.17 -10.92 3.29
C ARG A 129 -11.56 -10.38 4.67
N ALA A 130 -11.71 -11.27 5.64
CA ALA A 130 -12.07 -10.90 7.00
C ALA A 130 -11.00 -10.00 7.65
N ARG A 131 -9.73 -10.21 7.30
CA ARG A 131 -8.64 -9.39 7.83
C ARG A 131 -8.50 -8.05 7.13
N ILE A 132 -8.91 -7.96 5.87
CA ILE A 132 -8.91 -6.70 5.13
C ILE A 132 -10.03 -5.78 5.60
N ARG A 133 -11.20 -6.35 5.89
CA ARG A 133 -12.43 -5.59 6.17
C ARG A 133 -12.29 -4.51 7.26
N PRO A 134 -11.54 -4.72 8.37
CA PRO A 134 -11.38 -3.68 9.39
C PRO A 134 -10.75 -2.39 8.87
N PHE A 135 -10.01 -2.45 7.76
CA PHE A 135 -9.33 -1.28 7.18
C PHE A 135 -10.22 -0.52 6.21
N LEU A 136 -11.42 -1.02 5.93
CA LEU A 136 -12.35 -0.34 5.03
C LEU A 136 -12.78 0.99 5.65
N GLU A 137 -12.62 2.07 4.90
CA GLU A 137 -12.98 3.41 5.36
C GLU A 137 -14.46 3.48 5.69
N ILE A 138 -14.76 4.24 6.75
CA ILE A 138 -16.14 4.51 7.11
C ILE A 138 -16.68 5.55 6.13
N GLN A 139 -17.76 5.22 5.45
CA GLN A 139 -18.41 6.14 4.53
C GLN A 139 -19.30 7.10 5.30
N PRO A 140 -19.29 8.39 4.96
CA PRO A 140 -20.17 9.36 5.60
C PRO A 140 -21.63 9.10 5.29
#